data_ef1eb1272a7e8e2ee6ee6481f76ff767
#
_entry.id   ef1eb1272a7e8e2ee6ee6481f76ff767
#
_cell.length_a   1.000
_cell.length_b   1.000
_cell.length_c   1.000
_cell.angle_alpha   90.00
_cell.angle_beta   90.00
_cell.angle_gamma   90.00
#
_symmetry.space_group_name_H-M   'P 1'
#
loop_
_entity.id
_entity.type
_entity.pdbx_description
1 polymer ?
#
loop_
_entity_poly.entity_id
_entity_poly.type
_entity_poly.pdbx_seq_one_letter_code
_entity_poly.pdbx_strand_id
1 'polypeptide(L)'
;MKVTYNGITIDLFNVEDCKNLVNVKLGDNGLPEQVLVSLSGGCDSAAALYLCLTHFPEIEWLPYTCRDLNAPADADSAIMFIDKMQKEFPHANLQDIQVFEFDDKDPKHFADANYCIKHYNRYKDMTTIGMVKVLLIDRITRSLMNKYDHPMRFDGMSKNPSEE
;
A
#
# COMPACT_ATOMS: atom_id res chain seq x y z
N MET A 1 -4.84 -9.23 15.91
CA MET A 1 -6.21 -8.79 16.32
C MET A 1 -7.18 -9.20 15.24
N LYS A 2 -8.26 -9.89 15.64
CA LYS A 2 -9.26 -10.42 14.70
C LYS A 2 -10.48 -9.51 14.67
N VAL A 3 -10.88 -9.08 13.48
CA VAL A 3 -12.09 -8.31 13.25
C VAL A 3 -13.09 -9.18 12.51
N THR A 4 -14.31 -9.27 13.03
CA THR A 4 -15.40 -10.02 12.37
C THR A 4 -16.38 -9.01 11.77
N TYR A 5 -16.53 -9.06 10.44
CA TYR A 5 -17.50 -8.27 9.71
C TYR A 5 -18.37 -9.19 8.85
N ASN A 6 -19.68 -9.13 9.04
CA ASN A 6 -20.66 -10.00 8.34
C ASN A 6 -20.30 -11.50 8.39
N GLY A 7 -19.80 -11.99 9.54
CA GLY A 7 -19.43 -13.40 9.73
C GLY A 7 -18.08 -13.81 9.14
N ILE A 8 -17.37 -12.89 8.48
CA ILE A 8 -16.00 -13.10 7.98
C ILE A 8 -15.02 -12.54 9.02
N THR A 9 -14.12 -13.39 9.51
CA THR A 9 -13.08 -12.96 10.44
C THR A 9 -11.79 -12.66 9.68
N ILE A 10 -11.31 -11.43 9.81
CA ILE A 10 -10.07 -10.97 9.19
C ILE A 10 -9.05 -10.66 10.30
N ASP A 11 -7.84 -11.16 10.16
CA ASP A 11 -6.70 -10.78 11.00
C ASP A 11 -6.06 -9.52 10.41
N LEU A 12 -6.43 -8.32 10.91
CA LEU A 12 -5.90 -7.05 10.42
C LEU A 12 -4.47 -6.80 10.90
N PHE A 13 -4.22 -7.01 12.19
CA PHE A 13 -2.90 -6.92 12.81
C PHE A 13 -2.73 -8.01 13.86
N ASN A 14 -1.59 -8.66 13.84
CA ASN A 14 -1.13 -9.46 14.97
C ASN A 14 -0.08 -8.63 15.73
N VAL A 15 -0.40 -8.23 16.97
CA VAL A 15 0.49 -7.44 17.83
C VAL A 15 1.82 -8.16 18.06
N GLU A 16 1.81 -9.50 18.16
CA GLU A 16 3.05 -10.28 18.31
C GLU A 16 3.91 -10.22 17.04
N ASP A 17 3.30 -10.21 15.85
CA ASP A 17 4.02 -10.05 14.59
C ASP A 17 4.61 -8.64 14.47
N CYS A 18 3.88 -7.61 14.93
CA CYS A 18 4.39 -6.24 14.97
C CYS A 18 5.64 -6.10 15.86
N LYS A 19 5.69 -6.77 17.01
CA LYS A 19 6.85 -6.75 17.90
C LYS A 19 8.12 -7.37 17.29
N ASN A 20 7.95 -8.22 16.28
CA ASN A 20 9.06 -8.87 15.56
C ASN A 20 9.51 -8.08 14.34
N LEU A 21 8.82 -6.97 13.97
CA LEU A 21 9.20 -6.12 12.87
C LEU A 21 10.42 -5.26 13.27
N VAL A 22 11.50 -5.43 12.55
CA VAL A 22 12.73 -4.64 12.74
C VAL A 22 12.48 -3.21 12.27
N ASN A 23 12.78 -2.23 13.13
CA ASN A 23 12.71 -0.79 12.84
C ASN A 23 11.30 -0.17 12.72
N VAL A 24 10.23 -0.82 13.16
CA VAL A 24 8.90 -0.19 13.26
C VAL A 24 8.75 0.46 14.64
N LYS A 25 8.35 1.72 14.69
CA LYS A 25 7.99 2.39 15.95
C LYS A 25 6.63 1.90 16.42
N LEU A 26 6.58 1.37 17.62
CA LEU A 26 5.34 0.94 18.26
C LEU A 26 4.96 1.92 19.36
N GLY A 27 3.68 2.27 19.40
CA GLY A 27 3.11 3.01 20.53
C GLY A 27 2.99 2.15 21.80
N ASP A 28 2.58 2.78 22.90
CA ASP A 28 2.42 2.13 24.22
C ASP A 28 1.43 0.96 24.20
N ASN A 29 0.49 0.97 23.27
CA ASN A 29 -0.49 -0.12 23.03
C ASN A 29 0.06 -1.30 22.22
N GLY A 30 1.32 -1.24 21.77
CA GLY A 30 1.97 -2.27 20.95
C GLY A 30 1.55 -2.27 19.47
N LEU A 31 0.78 -1.26 19.04
CA LEU A 31 0.43 -1.03 17.63
C LEU A 31 1.45 -0.11 16.97
N PRO A 32 1.61 -0.14 15.63
CA PRO A 32 2.45 0.80 14.92
C PRO A 32 1.96 2.24 15.15
N GLU A 33 2.89 3.18 15.35
CA GLU A 33 2.53 4.61 15.41
C GLU A 33 2.07 5.14 14.05
N GLN A 34 2.74 4.69 12.98
CA GLN A 34 2.50 5.11 11.61
C GLN A 34 2.39 3.91 10.67
N VAL A 35 1.43 3.97 9.75
CA VAL A 35 1.24 2.94 8.71
C VAL A 35 1.14 3.58 7.33
N LEU A 36 2.06 3.20 6.46
CA LEU A 36 2.05 3.59 5.05
C LEU A 36 1.09 2.69 4.28
N VAL A 37 0.08 3.26 3.64
CA VAL A 37 -0.98 2.52 2.93
C VAL A 37 -0.90 2.74 1.43
N SER A 38 -0.62 1.67 0.69
CA SER A 38 -0.66 1.69 -0.77
C SER A 38 -2.10 1.50 -1.26
N LEU A 39 -2.62 2.49 -1.97
CA LEU A 39 -3.96 2.43 -2.57
C LEU A 39 -3.85 2.27 -4.08
N SER A 40 -4.34 1.14 -4.58
CA SER A 40 -4.36 0.82 -6.01
C SER A 40 -5.59 1.36 -6.76
N GLY A 41 -6.54 1.98 -6.03
CA GLY A 41 -7.85 2.35 -6.59
C GLY A 41 -8.85 1.20 -6.66
N GLY A 42 -8.43 -0.03 -6.38
CA GLY A 42 -9.29 -1.21 -6.31
C GLY A 42 -10.02 -1.34 -4.97
N CYS A 43 -11.09 -2.17 -4.97
CA CYS A 43 -11.95 -2.36 -3.79
C CYS A 43 -11.23 -3.02 -2.61
N ASP A 44 -10.23 -3.87 -2.84
CA ASP A 44 -9.55 -4.62 -1.77
C ASP A 44 -8.75 -3.70 -0.86
N SER A 45 -7.91 -2.81 -1.42
CA SER A 45 -7.14 -1.84 -0.65
C SER A 45 -8.04 -0.81 0.05
N ALA A 46 -9.15 -0.43 -0.60
CA ALA A 46 -10.15 0.48 -0.03
C ALA A 46 -10.88 -0.16 1.15
N ALA A 47 -11.37 -1.39 1.01
CA ALA A 47 -12.05 -2.13 2.09
C ALA A 47 -11.12 -2.38 3.28
N ALA A 48 -9.87 -2.73 3.01
CA ALA A 48 -8.87 -2.94 4.04
C ALA A 48 -8.61 -1.65 4.85
N LEU A 49 -8.42 -0.50 4.19
CA LEU A 49 -8.25 0.77 4.90
C LEU A 49 -9.51 1.19 5.66
N TYR A 50 -10.71 0.99 5.10
CA TYR A 50 -11.96 1.26 5.80
C TYR A 50 -12.05 0.50 7.13
N LEU A 51 -11.74 -0.81 7.12
CA LEU A 51 -11.71 -1.62 8.33
C LEU A 51 -10.66 -1.14 9.32
N CYS A 52 -9.49 -0.75 8.84
CA CYS A 52 -8.42 -0.21 9.67
C CYS A 52 -8.84 1.10 10.35
N LEU A 53 -9.44 2.04 9.65
CA LEU A 53 -9.94 3.30 10.22
C LEU A 53 -11.03 3.10 11.26
N THR A 54 -11.89 2.09 11.04
CA THR A 54 -12.96 1.73 11.98
C THR A 54 -12.42 1.22 13.31
N HIS A 55 -11.32 0.47 13.29
CA HIS A 55 -10.82 -0.27 14.46
C HIS A 55 -9.57 0.34 15.09
N PHE A 56 -8.84 1.17 14.35
CA PHE A 56 -7.55 1.76 14.77
C PHE A 56 -7.46 3.23 14.36
N PRO A 57 -8.43 4.07 14.78
CA PRO A 57 -8.45 5.48 14.38
C PRO A 57 -7.27 6.28 14.94
N GLU A 58 -6.58 5.78 15.97
CA GLU A 58 -5.43 6.41 16.62
C GLU A 58 -4.12 6.26 15.85
N ILE A 59 -4.01 5.25 14.98
CA ILE A 59 -2.82 5.05 14.16
C ILE A 59 -2.75 6.17 13.11
N GLU A 60 -1.56 6.72 12.90
CA GLU A 60 -1.34 7.66 11.80
C GLU A 60 -1.28 6.92 10.45
N TRP A 61 -2.33 7.07 9.66
CA TRP A 61 -2.48 6.45 8.35
C TRP A 61 -1.92 7.37 7.27
N LEU A 62 -0.91 6.91 6.53
CA LEU A 62 -0.19 7.64 5.49
C LEU A 62 -0.54 7.06 4.11
N PRO A 63 -1.68 7.45 3.50
CA PRO A 63 -2.09 6.90 2.22
C PRO A 63 -1.25 7.46 1.07
N TYR A 64 -0.92 6.60 0.12
CA TYR A 64 -0.32 7.00 -1.13
C TYR A 64 -0.86 6.20 -2.30
N THR A 65 -0.80 6.78 -3.49
CA THR A 65 -1.10 6.11 -4.75
C THR A 65 -0.09 6.47 -5.81
N CYS A 66 0.09 5.57 -6.77
CA CYS A 66 0.96 5.75 -7.92
C CYS A 66 0.10 5.95 -9.16
N ARG A 67 0.13 7.16 -9.72
CA ARG A 67 -0.66 7.57 -10.88
C ARG A 67 0.11 7.32 -12.16
N ASP A 68 -0.33 6.34 -12.91
CA ASP A 68 0.17 6.13 -14.27
C ASP A 68 -0.46 7.17 -15.20
N LEU A 69 0.35 7.98 -15.87
CA LEU A 69 -0.12 9.00 -16.79
C LEU A 69 -0.88 8.44 -18.00
N ASN A 70 -0.66 7.15 -18.31
CA ASN A 70 -1.35 6.44 -19.40
C ASN A 70 -2.67 5.78 -18.94
N ALA A 71 -2.89 5.62 -17.62
CA ALA A 71 -4.07 5.00 -17.03
C ALA A 71 -4.40 5.61 -15.64
N PRO A 72 -4.83 6.88 -15.56
CA PRO A 72 -4.97 7.61 -14.31
C PRO A 72 -6.16 7.18 -13.44
N ALA A 73 -7.15 6.46 -14.01
CA ALA A 73 -8.44 6.19 -13.36
C ALA A 73 -8.34 5.52 -11.97
N ASP A 74 -7.37 4.62 -11.79
CA ASP A 74 -7.17 3.92 -10.52
C ASP A 74 -6.74 4.90 -9.42
N ALA A 75 -5.79 5.78 -9.72
CA ALA A 75 -5.34 6.79 -8.78
C ALA A 75 -6.43 7.83 -8.48
N ASP A 76 -7.21 8.23 -9.48
CA ASP A 76 -8.35 9.12 -9.28
C ASP A 76 -9.40 8.50 -8.34
N SER A 77 -9.66 7.20 -8.49
CA SER A 77 -10.53 6.44 -7.57
C SER A 77 -9.99 6.40 -6.14
N ALA A 78 -8.68 6.21 -5.96
CA ALA A 78 -8.04 6.23 -4.66
C ALA A 78 -8.15 7.61 -3.98
N ILE A 79 -7.97 8.70 -4.73
CA ILE A 79 -8.12 10.07 -4.23
C ILE A 79 -9.55 10.30 -3.75
N MET A 80 -10.55 9.99 -4.58
CA MET A 80 -11.97 10.13 -4.22
C MET A 80 -12.34 9.30 -2.98
N PHE A 81 -11.74 8.12 -2.85
CA PHE A 81 -11.97 7.26 -1.69
C PHE A 81 -11.43 7.91 -0.40
N ILE A 82 -10.20 8.45 -0.41
CA ILE A 82 -9.63 9.13 0.77
C ILE A 82 -10.45 10.36 1.16
N ASP A 83 -10.85 11.20 0.20
CA ASP A 83 -11.71 12.36 0.46
C ASP A 83 -13.02 11.96 1.16
N LYS A 84 -13.58 10.81 0.79
CA LYS A 84 -14.77 10.26 1.44
C LYS A 84 -14.45 9.75 2.85
N MET A 85 -13.35 9.03 3.03
CA MET A 85 -12.96 8.47 4.34
C MET A 85 -12.66 9.56 5.36
N GLN A 86 -12.01 10.67 4.97
CA GLN A 86 -11.76 11.81 5.86
C GLN A 86 -13.05 12.44 6.37
N LYS A 87 -14.11 12.45 5.55
CA LYS A 87 -15.44 12.95 5.96
C LYS A 87 -16.19 11.96 6.86
N GLU A 88 -16.04 10.66 6.61
CA GLU A 88 -16.71 9.60 7.36
C GLU A 88 -16.04 9.34 8.71
N PHE A 89 -14.72 9.48 8.78
CA PHE A 89 -13.89 9.27 9.96
C PHE A 89 -13.13 10.52 10.39
N PRO A 90 -13.82 11.64 10.75
CA PRO A 90 -13.16 12.92 11.06
C PRO A 90 -12.28 12.87 12.32
N HIS A 91 -12.40 11.83 13.12
CA HIS A 91 -11.62 11.59 14.34
C HIS A 91 -10.44 10.64 14.12
N ALA A 92 -10.35 9.99 12.97
CA ALA A 92 -9.22 9.14 12.64
C ALA A 92 -8.02 9.98 12.19
N ASN A 93 -6.83 9.52 12.54
CA ASN A 93 -5.58 10.18 12.14
C ASN A 93 -5.20 9.78 10.70
N LEU A 94 -6.08 10.10 9.74
CA LEU A 94 -5.91 9.84 8.33
C LEU A 94 -5.34 11.08 7.63
N GLN A 95 -4.12 10.95 7.13
CA GLN A 95 -3.42 12.03 6.42
C GLN A 95 -3.93 12.17 4.97
N ASP A 96 -3.60 13.30 4.33
CA ASP A 96 -3.88 13.52 2.92
C ASP A 96 -3.15 12.51 2.05
N ILE A 97 -3.80 12.05 0.97
CA ILE A 97 -3.21 11.10 0.04
C ILE A 97 -2.05 11.73 -0.74
N GLN A 98 -0.91 11.04 -0.76
CA GLN A 98 0.23 11.43 -1.58
C GLN A 98 0.12 10.76 -2.96
N VAL A 99 0.16 11.58 -4.02
CA VAL A 99 0.05 11.10 -5.41
C VAL A 99 1.42 11.20 -6.08
N PHE A 100 1.90 10.08 -6.61
CA PHE A 100 3.16 9.99 -7.34
C PHE A 100 2.88 9.65 -8.80
N GLU A 101 3.15 10.59 -9.69
CA GLU A 101 2.94 10.40 -11.12
C GLU A 101 4.14 9.71 -11.78
N PHE A 102 3.86 8.80 -12.70
CA PHE A 102 4.87 8.15 -13.52
C PHE A 102 4.34 7.83 -14.92
N ASP A 103 5.27 7.70 -15.87
CA ASP A 103 4.99 7.22 -17.23
C ASP A 103 5.59 5.82 -17.40
N ASP A 104 4.73 4.81 -17.48
CA ASP A 104 5.12 3.42 -17.65
C ASP A 104 5.68 3.11 -19.04
N LYS A 105 5.47 4.03 -19.99
CA LYS A 105 5.97 3.93 -21.37
C LYS A 105 7.26 4.71 -21.64
N ASP A 106 7.80 5.41 -20.63
CA ASP A 106 9.06 6.13 -20.78
C ASP A 106 10.23 5.14 -21.05
N PRO A 107 10.86 5.17 -22.24
CA PRO A 107 11.89 4.20 -22.63
C PRO A 107 13.12 4.18 -21.71
N LYS A 108 13.36 5.24 -20.95
CA LYS A 108 14.50 5.29 -20.00
C LYS A 108 14.44 4.19 -18.93
N HIS A 109 13.24 3.64 -18.65
CA HIS A 109 13.03 2.59 -17.66
C HIS A 109 13.13 1.16 -18.24
N PHE A 110 13.15 1.02 -19.58
CA PHE A 110 13.07 -0.30 -20.23
C PHE A 110 14.33 -1.14 -20.03
N ALA A 111 15.49 -0.51 -19.93
CA ALA A 111 16.76 -1.24 -19.72
C ALA A 111 16.73 -1.99 -18.39
N ASP A 112 16.34 -1.31 -17.29
CA ASP A 112 16.25 -1.89 -15.95
C ASP A 112 15.17 -2.98 -15.89
N ALA A 113 14.00 -2.73 -16.52
CA ALA A 113 12.91 -3.69 -16.57
C ALA A 113 13.31 -4.98 -17.31
N ASN A 114 13.91 -4.86 -18.48
CA ASN A 114 14.38 -6.00 -19.26
C ASN A 114 15.50 -6.77 -18.55
N TYR A 115 16.38 -6.07 -17.83
CA TYR A 115 17.39 -6.72 -16.98
C TYR A 115 16.71 -7.57 -15.89
N CYS A 116 15.72 -7.04 -15.18
CA CYS A 116 15.01 -7.76 -14.14
C CYS A 116 14.27 -9.00 -14.68
N ILE A 117 13.55 -8.86 -15.80
CA ILE A 117 12.84 -9.96 -16.45
C ILE A 117 13.82 -11.08 -16.82
N LYS A 118 14.97 -10.72 -17.36
CA LYS A 118 15.99 -11.69 -17.80
C LYS A 118 16.69 -12.43 -16.67
N HIS A 119 16.92 -11.76 -15.54
CA HIS A 119 17.81 -12.27 -14.49
C HIS A 119 17.10 -12.78 -13.24
N TYR A 120 15.79 -12.49 -13.07
CA TYR A 120 15.03 -12.95 -11.91
C TYR A 120 13.85 -13.83 -12.32
N ASN A 121 13.92 -15.11 -12.00
CA ASN A 121 12.89 -16.11 -12.38
C ASN A 121 11.45 -15.70 -12.03
N ARG A 122 11.25 -15.01 -10.91
CA ARG A 122 9.92 -14.55 -10.47
C ARG A 122 9.28 -13.54 -11.42
N TYR A 123 10.05 -12.93 -12.33
CA TYR A 123 9.57 -11.90 -13.26
C TYR A 123 9.60 -12.36 -14.74
N LYS A 124 10.03 -13.61 -15.02
CA LYS A 124 10.24 -14.11 -16.38
C LYS A 124 9.03 -14.00 -17.32
N ASP A 125 7.82 -14.04 -16.73
CA ASP A 125 6.55 -14.00 -17.48
C ASP A 125 5.93 -12.59 -17.53
N MET A 126 6.62 -11.57 -17.01
CA MET A 126 6.14 -10.19 -17.03
C MET A 126 6.46 -9.49 -18.35
N THR A 127 5.58 -8.58 -18.76
CA THR A 127 5.88 -7.65 -19.86
C THR A 127 6.85 -6.56 -19.38
N THR A 128 7.59 -5.96 -20.32
CA THR A 128 8.50 -4.84 -20.01
C THR A 128 7.76 -3.69 -19.28
N ILE A 129 6.57 -3.29 -19.78
CA ILE A 129 5.75 -2.25 -19.17
C ILE A 129 5.31 -2.65 -17.75
N GLY A 130 4.87 -3.90 -17.57
CA GLY A 130 4.51 -4.41 -16.24
C GLY A 130 5.68 -4.35 -15.25
N MET A 131 6.89 -4.71 -15.71
CA MET A 131 8.08 -4.63 -14.87
C MET A 131 8.50 -3.18 -14.57
N VAL A 132 8.31 -2.25 -15.51
CA VAL A 132 8.52 -0.81 -15.26
C VAL A 132 7.63 -0.33 -14.13
N LYS A 133 6.33 -0.67 -14.14
CA LYS A 133 5.40 -0.31 -13.05
C LYS A 133 5.89 -0.84 -11.71
N VAL A 134 6.27 -2.11 -11.63
CA VAL A 134 6.79 -2.72 -10.39
C VAL A 134 8.01 -1.97 -9.87
N LEU A 135 8.97 -1.65 -10.73
CA LEU A 135 10.19 -0.94 -10.33
C LEU A 135 9.92 0.49 -9.85
N LEU A 136 9.02 1.20 -10.52
CA LEU A 136 8.67 2.57 -10.14
C LEU A 136 7.91 2.62 -8.82
N ILE A 137 6.94 1.74 -8.63
CA ILE A 137 6.19 1.61 -7.36
C ILE A 137 7.15 1.24 -6.22
N ASP A 138 8.07 0.30 -6.43
CA ASP A 138 9.06 -0.07 -5.41
C ASP A 138 9.97 1.11 -5.03
N ARG A 139 10.45 1.89 -6.01
CA ARG A 139 11.26 3.10 -5.76
C ARG A 139 10.49 4.15 -4.96
N ILE A 140 9.24 4.41 -5.31
CA ILE A 140 8.35 5.34 -4.59
C ILE A 140 8.16 4.85 -3.15
N THR A 141 7.82 3.58 -2.97
CA THR A 141 7.62 2.99 -1.65
C THR A 141 8.87 3.11 -0.78
N ARG A 142 10.06 2.79 -1.30
CA ARG A 142 11.33 2.93 -0.56
C ARG A 142 11.61 4.38 -0.19
N SER A 143 11.31 5.33 -1.09
CA SER A 143 11.46 6.76 -0.79
C SER A 143 10.55 7.19 0.37
N LEU A 144 9.31 6.71 0.40
CA LEU A 144 8.37 6.99 1.48
C LEU A 144 8.79 6.31 2.79
N MET A 145 9.25 5.05 2.74
CA MET A 145 9.79 4.35 3.90
C MET A 145 10.95 5.12 4.55
N ASN A 146 11.84 5.69 3.75
CA ASN A 146 12.93 6.52 4.24
C ASN A 146 12.44 7.87 4.78
N LYS A 147 11.47 8.51 4.10
CA LYS A 147 10.91 9.81 4.51
C LYS A 147 10.26 9.75 5.90
N TYR A 148 9.55 8.66 6.20
CA TYR A 148 8.81 8.45 7.43
C TYR A 148 9.54 7.57 8.46
N ASP A 149 10.85 7.40 8.32
CA ASP A 149 11.68 6.62 9.24
C ASP A 149 11.17 5.18 9.44
N HIS A 150 10.94 4.51 8.32
CA HIS A 150 10.51 3.11 8.25
C HIS A 150 9.16 2.80 8.95
N PRO A 151 8.06 3.45 8.55
CA PRO A 151 6.73 3.12 9.04
C PRO A 151 6.35 1.69 8.65
N MET A 152 5.38 1.12 9.34
CA MET A 152 4.79 -0.13 8.87
C MET A 152 4.17 0.08 7.48
N ARG A 153 4.33 -0.89 6.58
CA ARG A 153 3.69 -0.86 5.26
C ARG A 153 2.47 -1.78 5.26
N PHE A 154 1.37 -1.28 4.73
CA PHE A 154 0.16 -2.03 4.49
C PHE A 154 -0.16 -2.03 2.99
N ASP A 155 -0.22 -3.21 2.40
CA ASP A 155 -0.61 -3.43 1.01
C ASP A 155 -1.90 -4.26 0.98
N GLY A 156 -2.89 -3.82 0.22
CA GLY A 156 -4.12 -4.59 -0.03
C GLY A 156 -3.91 -5.78 -0.98
N MET A 157 -2.76 -6.43 -0.92
CA MET A 157 -2.49 -7.62 -1.73
C MET A 157 -3.09 -8.85 -1.03
N SER A 158 -4.09 -9.46 -1.65
CA SER A 158 -4.55 -10.80 -1.27
C SER A 158 -3.43 -11.83 -1.53
N LYS A 159 -3.24 -12.77 -0.61
CA LYS A 159 -2.47 -13.99 -0.90
C LYS A 159 -3.04 -14.63 -2.16
N ASN A 160 -2.17 -14.94 -3.10
CA ASN A 160 -2.59 -15.70 -4.28
C ASN A 160 -3.08 -17.09 -3.81
N PRO A 161 -4.35 -17.46 -4.04
CA PRO A 161 -4.89 -18.74 -3.58
C PRO A 161 -4.19 -19.98 -4.17
N SER A 162 -3.27 -19.81 -5.11
CA SER A 162 -2.45 -20.89 -5.68
C SER A 162 -1.18 -21.22 -4.88
N GLU A 163 -0.95 -20.58 -3.73
CA GLU A 163 0.22 -20.84 -2.86
C GLU A 163 -0.14 -21.65 -1.59
N GLU A 164 -1.31 -22.29 -1.55
CA GLU A 164 -1.70 -23.26 -0.52
C GLU A 164 -1.44 -24.70 -0.99
#